data_80f13e23e7669e21108898875cc943fc
#
_entry.id   80f13e23e7669e21108898875cc943fc
#
_cell.length_a   1.000
_cell.length_b   1.000
_cell.length_c   1.000
_cell.angle_alpha   90.00
_cell.angle_beta   90.00
_cell.angle_gamma   90.00
#
_symmetry.space_group_name_H-M   'P 1'
#
loop_
_entity.id
_entity.type
_entity.pdbx_description
1 polymer ?
#
loop_
_entity_poly.entity_id
_entity_poly.type
_entity_poly.pdbx_seq_one_letter_code
_entity_poly.pdbx_strand_id
1 'polypeptide(L)'
;MSESVDSLWQEKISRRLFLGRSSLGVGTGVGTAALATLLDEEAGGQPARRPRARRVIYLCQSGAPSQLDLFDHKPGLVARFGQPLPDSIRRGQRLTTMTSGQKQFPVAPSIFRFRRHGHSGAMISELLPFTARMADELCLVRSMHTEAINHDPAVTFMLTGAQQPGRPSLGSWLSYGIGSESEDLPAFVVLLTPGLIQDASTPLSSRHWGGGFLPANHQGVKFRAGKDPVLFLSNPPGIDRSTRREMIDATSILNRIRYEALGHPEIKSRIEQYEMAFRMQSSVPE
;
A
#
# COMPACT_ATOMS: atom_id res chain seq x y z
N MET A 1 -2.58 32.55 -24.76
CA MET A 1 -3.71 31.73 -24.26
C MET A 1 -3.80 30.34 -24.87
N SER A 2 -2.80 29.85 -25.63
CA SER A 2 -2.81 28.52 -26.29
C SER A 2 -1.95 27.46 -25.55
N GLU A 3 -1.09 27.85 -24.62
CA GLU A 3 -0.19 26.91 -23.95
C GLU A 3 -0.82 26.06 -22.85
N SER A 4 -1.98 26.46 -22.30
CA SER A 4 -2.60 25.74 -21.17
C SER A 4 -3.39 24.50 -21.59
N VAL A 5 -3.83 24.41 -22.84
CA VAL A 5 -4.65 23.29 -23.34
C VAL A 5 -3.77 22.12 -23.74
N ASP A 6 -2.62 22.37 -24.36
CA ASP A 6 -1.69 21.33 -24.78
C ASP A 6 -1.01 20.61 -23.59
N SER A 7 -0.72 21.33 -22.49
CA SER A 7 -0.14 20.70 -21.29
C SER A 7 -1.11 19.75 -20.60
N LEU A 8 -2.38 20.10 -20.53
CA LEU A 8 -3.43 19.23 -19.97
C LEU A 8 -3.68 17.99 -20.82
N TRP A 9 -3.58 18.10 -22.15
CA TRP A 9 -3.71 16.98 -23.06
C TRP A 9 -2.49 16.05 -23.00
N GLN A 10 -1.30 16.59 -22.93
CA GLN A 10 -0.08 15.77 -22.77
C GLN A 10 -0.06 15.05 -21.44
N GLU A 11 -0.52 15.65 -20.35
CA GLU A 11 -0.62 15.01 -19.05
C GLU A 11 -1.65 13.86 -19.05
N LYS A 12 -2.82 14.06 -19.68
CA LYS A 12 -3.83 13.02 -19.84
C LYS A 12 -3.38 11.88 -20.76
N ILE A 13 -2.70 12.19 -21.86
CA ILE A 13 -2.18 11.19 -22.81
C ILE A 13 -1.06 10.38 -22.15
N SER A 14 -0.18 11.01 -21.35
CA SER A 14 0.90 10.31 -20.68
C SER A 14 0.38 9.38 -19.58
N ARG A 15 -0.66 9.77 -18.84
CA ARG A 15 -1.35 8.89 -17.87
C ARG A 15 -1.99 7.68 -18.54
N ARG A 16 -2.72 7.87 -19.64
CA ARG A 16 -3.36 6.79 -20.42
C ARG A 16 -2.33 5.82 -21.02
N LEU A 17 -1.30 6.33 -21.69
CA LEU A 17 -0.25 5.51 -22.31
C LEU A 17 0.55 4.73 -21.26
N PHE A 18 0.82 5.34 -20.11
CA PHE A 18 1.55 4.70 -19.02
C PHE A 18 0.72 3.57 -18.40
N LEU A 19 -0.54 3.82 -18.09
CA LEU A 19 -1.45 2.83 -17.54
C LEU A 19 -1.72 1.68 -18.53
N GLY A 20 -1.90 1.97 -19.81
CA GLY A 20 -2.07 0.95 -20.84
C GLY A 20 -0.83 0.09 -21.08
N ARG A 21 0.37 0.64 -20.95
CA ARG A 21 1.64 -0.12 -21.07
C ARG A 21 2.00 -0.91 -19.81
N SER A 22 1.61 -0.44 -18.63
CA SER A 22 1.83 -1.17 -17.36
C SER A 22 0.99 -2.46 -17.28
N SER A 23 -0.11 -2.54 -18.02
CA SER A 23 -0.98 -3.73 -18.06
C SER A 23 -0.37 -4.91 -18.81
N LEU A 24 0.67 -4.69 -19.63
CA LEU A 24 1.33 -5.72 -20.42
C LEU A 24 2.55 -6.37 -19.74
N GLY A 25 2.93 -5.89 -18.55
CA GLY A 25 4.08 -6.40 -17.77
C GLY A 25 3.65 -7.13 -16.51
N VAL A 26 3.81 -8.41 -16.52
CA VAL A 26 3.79 -9.42 -15.44
C VAL A 26 3.73 -8.86 -13.99
N GLY A 27 2.70 -9.23 -13.24
CA GLY A 27 2.63 -9.06 -11.79
C GLY A 27 1.51 -8.16 -11.29
N THR A 28 0.37 -8.16 -11.93
CA THR A 28 -0.67 -7.17 -11.72
C THR A 28 -1.98 -7.83 -11.22
N GLY A 29 -2.09 -8.05 -9.93
CA GLY A 29 -3.34 -8.57 -9.37
C GLY A 29 -4.46 -7.53 -9.34
N VAL A 30 -4.51 -6.69 -8.33
CA VAL A 30 -5.66 -5.83 -8.05
C VAL A 30 -5.67 -4.54 -8.88
N GLY A 31 -4.50 -4.00 -9.22
CA GLY A 31 -4.39 -2.73 -9.96
C GLY A 31 -4.85 -2.83 -11.42
N THR A 32 -4.61 -3.98 -12.09
CA THR A 32 -5.06 -4.21 -13.48
C THR A 32 -6.56 -4.47 -13.57
N ALA A 33 -7.18 -5.11 -12.58
CA ALA A 33 -8.62 -5.31 -12.58
C ALA A 33 -9.36 -3.97 -12.43
N ALA A 34 -8.88 -3.07 -11.56
CA ALA A 34 -9.42 -1.72 -11.42
C ALA A 34 -9.20 -0.87 -12.67
N LEU A 35 -8.06 -1.04 -13.35
CA LEU A 35 -7.74 -0.32 -14.57
C LEU A 35 -8.52 -0.85 -15.78
N ALA A 36 -8.69 -2.17 -15.88
CA ALA A 36 -9.50 -2.79 -16.93
C ALA A 36 -10.96 -2.28 -16.89
N THR A 37 -11.53 -2.09 -15.68
CA THR A 37 -12.87 -1.53 -15.55
C THR A 37 -12.96 -0.07 -15.99
N LEU A 38 -11.92 0.72 -15.80
CA LEU A 38 -11.87 2.13 -16.27
C LEU A 38 -11.69 2.23 -17.79
N LEU A 39 -11.00 1.27 -18.40
CA LEU A 39 -10.79 1.22 -19.84
C LEU A 39 -12.00 0.63 -20.58
N ASP A 40 -12.76 -0.26 -19.95
CA ASP A 40 -13.98 -0.86 -20.50
C ASP A 40 -15.14 0.14 -20.61
N GLU A 41 -15.20 1.16 -19.75
CA GLU A 41 -16.20 2.25 -19.88
C GLU A 41 -16.03 3.06 -21.17
N GLU A 42 -14.80 3.18 -21.69
CA GLU A 42 -14.53 3.89 -22.95
C GLU A 42 -14.73 3.00 -24.20
N ALA A 43 -14.62 1.68 -24.02
CA ALA A 43 -14.87 0.72 -25.10
C ALA A 43 -16.36 0.39 -25.30
N GLY A 44 -17.26 1.04 -24.55
CA GLY A 44 -18.72 0.81 -24.63
C GLY A 44 -19.17 -0.49 -23.97
N GLY A 45 -18.26 -1.18 -23.25
CA GLY A 45 -18.57 -2.29 -22.38
C GLY A 45 -19.18 -1.77 -21.08
N GLN A 46 -20.36 -2.24 -20.69
CA GLN A 46 -20.86 -1.97 -19.35
C GLN A 46 -19.96 -2.67 -18.33
N PRO A 47 -19.42 -1.96 -17.32
CA PRO A 47 -18.65 -2.63 -16.27
C PRO A 47 -19.54 -3.68 -15.63
N ALA A 48 -19.01 -4.88 -15.45
CA ALA A 48 -19.75 -6.03 -14.92
C ALA A 48 -20.39 -5.73 -13.54
N ARG A 49 -19.87 -4.72 -12.83
CA ARG A 49 -20.46 -4.12 -11.62
C ARG A 49 -20.02 -2.67 -11.47
N ARG A 50 -20.96 -1.79 -11.15
CA ARG A 50 -20.63 -0.40 -10.78
C ARG A 50 -19.74 -0.39 -9.55
N PRO A 51 -18.60 0.36 -9.55
CA PRO A 51 -17.77 0.51 -8.38
C PRO A 51 -18.57 1.04 -7.19
N ARG A 52 -18.48 0.39 -6.03
CA ARG A 52 -19.15 0.82 -4.80
C ARG A 52 -18.18 1.34 -3.76
N ALA A 53 -16.93 0.88 -3.81
CA ALA A 53 -15.92 1.25 -2.85
C ALA A 53 -15.45 2.68 -3.08
N ARG A 54 -15.55 3.50 -2.04
CA ARG A 54 -15.06 4.89 -2.02
C ARG A 54 -13.79 5.06 -1.24
N ARG A 55 -13.49 4.11 -0.34
CA ARG A 55 -12.34 4.14 0.56
C ARG A 55 -11.69 2.78 0.60
N VAL A 56 -10.38 2.77 0.74
CA VAL A 56 -9.58 1.55 0.89
C VAL A 56 -8.87 1.60 2.23
N ILE A 57 -9.04 0.56 3.04
CA ILE A 57 -8.28 0.33 4.27
C ILE A 57 -7.42 -0.90 4.02
N TYR A 58 -6.10 -0.71 4.01
CA TYR A 58 -5.14 -1.78 3.83
C TYR A 58 -4.52 -2.18 5.17
N LEU A 59 -4.92 -3.32 5.71
CA LEU A 59 -4.40 -3.87 6.96
C LEU A 59 -3.23 -4.80 6.65
N CYS A 60 -2.01 -4.31 6.79
CA CYS A 60 -0.80 -5.06 6.53
C CYS A 60 -0.22 -5.64 7.82
N GLN A 61 -0.22 -6.95 7.93
CA GLN A 61 0.50 -7.67 8.98
C GLN A 61 1.88 -8.04 8.44
N SER A 62 2.89 -7.20 8.72
CA SER A 62 4.27 -7.52 8.39
C SER A 62 4.78 -8.68 9.25
N GLY A 63 5.83 -9.36 8.81
CA GLY A 63 6.40 -10.49 9.55
C GLY A 63 5.86 -11.87 9.14
N ALA A 64 5.01 -11.91 8.10
CA ALA A 64 4.54 -13.14 7.45
C ALA A 64 3.91 -14.16 8.41
N PRO A 65 2.75 -13.85 9.01
CA PRO A 65 2.02 -14.83 9.82
C PRO A 65 1.72 -16.08 8.99
N SER A 66 1.85 -17.26 9.62
CA SER A 66 1.71 -18.55 8.93
C SER A 66 0.32 -18.75 8.37
N GLN A 67 0.17 -18.78 7.06
CA GLN A 67 -1.12 -19.05 6.41
C GLN A 67 -1.68 -20.44 6.75
N LEU A 68 -0.80 -21.42 7.00
CA LEU A 68 -1.18 -22.78 7.40
C LEU A 68 -1.86 -22.81 8.76
N ASP A 69 -1.55 -21.85 9.63
CA ASP A 69 -2.13 -21.72 10.95
C ASP A 69 -3.36 -20.83 11.01
N LEU A 70 -3.69 -20.11 9.91
CA LEU A 70 -4.75 -19.11 9.90
C LEU A 70 -5.92 -19.44 8.96
N PHE A 71 -5.66 -19.60 7.65
CA PHE A 71 -6.70 -19.73 6.63
C PHE A 71 -6.53 -20.92 5.68
N ASP A 72 -5.33 -21.53 5.65
CA ASP A 72 -5.02 -22.57 4.68
C ASP A 72 -4.91 -23.94 5.35
N HIS A 73 -6.05 -24.44 5.80
CA HIS A 73 -6.17 -25.75 6.48
C HIS A 73 -5.76 -26.90 5.56
N LYS A 74 -4.73 -27.64 5.97
CA LYS A 74 -4.19 -28.81 5.23
C LYS A 74 -4.13 -30.05 6.12
N PRO A 75 -5.27 -30.73 6.39
CA PRO A 75 -5.32 -31.89 7.29
C PRO A 75 -4.40 -33.04 6.88
N GLY A 76 -4.14 -33.19 5.59
CA GLY A 76 -3.22 -34.23 5.08
C GLY A 76 -1.77 -34.11 5.56
N LEU A 77 -1.35 -32.95 6.09
CA LEU A 77 -0.02 -32.76 6.66
C LEU A 77 0.18 -33.53 7.97
N VAL A 78 -0.93 -33.81 8.70
CA VAL A 78 -0.86 -34.58 9.97
C VAL A 78 -0.27 -35.97 9.73
N ALA A 79 -0.72 -36.67 8.71
CA ALA A 79 -0.20 -38.00 8.34
C ALA A 79 1.25 -37.97 7.84
N ARG A 80 1.76 -36.79 7.51
CA ARG A 80 3.13 -36.61 6.99
C ARG A 80 4.05 -35.92 8.00
N PHE A 81 3.60 -35.72 9.22
CA PHE A 81 4.37 -35.02 10.25
C PHE A 81 5.76 -35.67 10.43
N GLY A 82 6.80 -34.85 10.43
CA GLY A 82 8.19 -35.28 10.57
C GLY A 82 8.81 -35.92 9.35
N GLN A 83 8.03 -36.24 8.29
CA GLN A 83 8.60 -36.77 7.04
C GLN A 83 9.38 -35.67 6.31
N PRO A 84 10.46 -36.01 5.58
CA PRO A 84 11.16 -35.04 4.77
C PRO A 84 10.24 -34.43 3.69
N LEU A 85 10.37 -33.13 3.47
CA LEU A 85 9.66 -32.44 2.39
C LEU A 85 10.13 -33.00 1.04
N PRO A 86 9.21 -33.50 0.16
CA PRO A 86 9.58 -34.04 -1.14
C PRO A 86 10.24 -32.99 -2.05
N ASP A 87 11.22 -33.38 -2.83
CA ASP A 87 11.89 -32.50 -3.79
C ASP A 87 10.92 -31.90 -4.84
N SER A 88 9.87 -32.63 -5.18
CA SER A 88 8.80 -32.15 -6.07
C SER A 88 8.05 -30.91 -5.52
N ILE A 89 7.98 -30.78 -4.20
CA ILE A 89 7.40 -29.60 -3.53
C ILE A 89 8.43 -28.51 -3.38
N ARG A 90 9.64 -28.87 -3.01
CA ARG A 90 10.75 -27.92 -2.82
C ARG A 90 11.16 -27.23 -4.14
N ARG A 91 11.15 -27.93 -5.27
CA ARG A 91 11.38 -27.40 -6.63
C ARG A 91 12.60 -26.50 -6.78
N GLY A 92 13.68 -26.75 -6.04
CA GLY A 92 14.89 -25.92 -6.08
C GLY A 92 14.73 -24.52 -5.48
N GLN A 93 13.71 -24.28 -4.64
CA GLN A 93 13.53 -22.99 -3.98
C GLN A 93 14.80 -22.56 -3.23
N ARG A 94 15.13 -21.28 -3.31
CA ARG A 94 16.21 -20.67 -2.52
C ARG A 94 15.88 -20.79 -1.04
N LEU A 95 16.89 -21.13 -0.26
CA LEU A 95 16.78 -21.17 1.20
C LEU A 95 17.15 -19.81 1.79
N THR A 96 16.52 -19.46 2.90
CA THR A 96 16.98 -18.33 3.72
C THR A 96 18.31 -18.68 4.39
N THR A 97 19.10 -17.68 4.77
CA THR A 97 20.31 -17.88 5.56
C THR A 97 20.04 -18.65 6.87
N MET A 98 18.87 -18.45 7.46
CA MET A 98 18.46 -19.15 8.69
C MET A 98 18.26 -20.65 8.50
N THR A 99 17.86 -21.08 7.31
CA THR A 99 17.54 -22.49 7.00
C THR A 99 18.58 -23.16 6.11
N SER A 100 19.55 -22.42 5.58
CA SER A 100 20.55 -22.93 4.63
C SER A 100 21.42 -24.05 5.23
N GLY A 101 21.64 -24.05 6.53
CA GLY A 101 22.40 -25.08 7.25
C GLY A 101 21.59 -26.31 7.67
N GLN A 102 20.27 -26.33 7.42
CA GLN A 102 19.42 -27.46 7.75
C GLN A 102 19.63 -28.62 6.77
N LYS A 103 19.89 -29.81 7.29
CA LYS A 103 20.06 -31.03 6.48
C LYS A 103 18.72 -31.60 6.02
N GLN A 104 17.65 -31.34 6.71
CA GLN A 104 16.31 -31.86 6.45
C GLN A 104 15.25 -30.78 6.66
N PHE A 105 14.19 -30.85 5.90
CA PHE A 105 13.02 -29.96 6.00
C PHE A 105 11.80 -30.81 6.33
N PRO A 106 11.55 -31.11 7.63
CA PRO A 106 10.43 -31.96 8.02
C PRO A 106 9.11 -31.22 7.81
N VAL A 107 8.09 -31.95 7.37
CA VAL A 107 6.71 -31.47 7.27
C VAL A 107 6.15 -31.24 8.66
N ALA A 108 5.54 -30.07 8.88
CA ALA A 108 4.85 -29.72 10.10
C ALA A 108 3.40 -29.31 9.79
N PRO A 109 2.39 -29.97 10.38
CA PRO A 109 1.01 -29.55 10.31
C PRO A 109 0.76 -28.38 11.26
N SER A 110 -0.36 -27.66 11.05
CA SER A 110 -0.85 -26.73 12.07
C SER A 110 -1.24 -27.47 13.35
N ILE A 111 -0.89 -26.89 14.48
CA ILE A 111 -1.30 -27.36 15.82
C ILE A 111 -2.65 -26.80 16.26
N PHE A 112 -3.18 -25.82 15.53
CA PHE A 112 -4.42 -25.13 15.85
C PHE A 112 -5.62 -25.81 15.23
N ARG A 113 -6.78 -25.64 15.86
CA ARG A 113 -8.04 -26.19 15.38
C ARG A 113 -8.65 -25.29 14.34
N PHE A 114 -9.23 -25.93 13.31
CA PHE A 114 -9.96 -25.25 12.25
C PHE A 114 -11.43 -25.66 12.27
N ARG A 115 -12.31 -24.71 11.97
CA ARG A 115 -13.75 -24.95 11.82
C ARG A 115 -14.26 -24.26 10.56
N ARG A 116 -15.39 -24.76 10.07
CA ARG A 116 -16.14 -24.08 9.01
C ARG A 116 -16.92 -22.92 9.59
N HIS A 117 -16.88 -21.78 8.94
CA HIS A 117 -17.56 -20.56 9.32
C HIS A 117 -18.34 -19.98 8.15
N GLY A 118 -19.47 -19.32 8.48
CA GLY A 118 -20.36 -18.69 7.51
C GLY A 118 -21.07 -19.69 6.57
N HIS A 119 -21.89 -19.17 5.69
CA HIS A 119 -22.56 -19.94 4.63
C HIS A 119 -21.58 -20.43 3.57
N SER A 120 -20.50 -19.69 3.35
CA SER A 120 -19.41 -20.07 2.45
C SER A 120 -18.64 -21.31 2.91
N GLY A 121 -18.76 -21.68 4.19
CA GLY A 121 -18.04 -22.81 4.78
C GLY A 121 -16.52 -22.59 4.84
N ALA A 122 -16.05 -21.35 4.92
CA ALA A 122 -14.64 -21.01 4.97
C ALA A 122 -13.96 -21.65 6.19
N MET A 123 -12.84 -22.36 5.95
CA MET A 123 -12.05 -22.95 7.02
C MET A 123 -11.16 -21.88 7.65
N ILE A 124 -11.44 -21.53 8.91
CA ILE A 124 -10.71 -20.49 9.65
C ILE A 124 -10.24 -21.07 10.98
N SER A 125 -9.02 -20.71 11.37
CA SER A 125 -8.38 -21.13 12.61
C SER A 125 -9.04 -20.51 13.85
N GLU A 126 -8.94 -21.21 14.97
CA GLU A 126 -9.36 -20.71 16.30
C GLU A 126 -8.57 -19.46 16.74
N LEU A 127 -7.44 -19.19 16.13
CA LEU A 127 -6.65 -17.97 16.36
C LEU A 127 -7.36 -16.68 15.90
N LEU A 128 -8.35 -16.81 15.04
CA LEU A 128 -9.03 -15.68 14.40
C LEU A 128 -10.54 -15.65 14.73
N PRO A 129 -10.94 -15.63 16.03
CA PRO A 129 -12.34 -15.75 16.42
C PRO A 129 -13.23 -14.61 15.94
N PHE A 130 -12.67 -13.39 15.83
CA PHE A 130 -13.40 -12.22 15.36
C PHE A 130 -13.53 -12.20 13.84
N THR A 131 -12.45 -12.52 13.13
CA THR A 131 -12.45 -12.63 11.66
C THR A 131 -13.40 -13.74 11.19
N ALA A 132 -13.47 -14.84 11.92
CA ALA A 132 -14.37 -15.95 11.63
C ALA A 132 -15.86 -15.57 11.65
N ARG A 133 -16.26 -14.54 12.42
CA ARG A 133 -17.63 -14.01 12.44
C ARG A 133 -18.00 -13.28 11.15
N MET A 134 -17.01 -12.84 10.40
CA MET A 134 -17.16 -12.10 9.13
C MET A 134 -16.89 -12.99 7.92
N ALA A 135 -16.92 -14.31 8.08
CA ALA A 135 -16.48 -15.26 7.04
C ALA A 135 -17.19 -15.08 5.69
N ASP A 136 -18.47 -14.71 5.71
CA ASP A 136 -19.27 -14.52 4.49
C ASP A 136 -19.00 -13.19 3.77
N GLU A 137 -18.33 -12.25 4.46
CA GLU A 137 -17.92 -10.96 3.91
C GLU A 137 -16.49 -10.98 3.38
N LEU A 138 -15.76 -12.10 3.55
CA LEU A 138 -14.36 -12.24 3.19
C LEU A 138 -14.18 -12.98 1.87
N CYS A 139 -13.28 -12.47 1.04
CA CYS A 139 -12.72 -13.19 -0.09
C CYS A 139 -11.31 -13.67 0.29
N LEU A 140 -11.14 -14.99 0.46
CA LEU A 140 -9.86 -15.60 0.82
C LEU A 140 -9.09 -16.02 -0.43
N VAL A 141 -8.04 -15.28 -0.79
CA VAL A 141 -7.17 -15.58 -1.93
C VAL A 141 -5.96 -16.37 -1.47
N ARG A 142 -6.02 -17.70 -1.57
CA ARG A 142 -4.97 -18.64 -1.12
C ARG A 142 -3.90 -18.94 -2.15
N SER A 143 -4.04 -18.44 -3.36
CA SER A 143 -3.13 -18.67 -4.49
C SER A 143 -2.04 -17.59 -4.64
N MET A 144 -1.92 -16.67 -3.70
CA MET A 144 -0.88 -15.64 -3.74
C MET A 144 0.50 -16.27 -3.60
N HIS A 145 1.45 -15.80 -4.41
CA HIS A 145 2.80 -16.33 -4.48
C HIS A 145 3.83 -15.21 -4.61
N THR A 146 4.99 -15.41 -4.02
CA THR A 146 6.18 -14.58 -4.21
C THR A 146 7.44 -15.43 -4.17
N GLU A 147 8.45 -15.02 -4.91
CA GLU A 147 9.80 -15.61 -4.84
C GLU A 147 10.68 -14.96 -3.77
N ALA A 148 10.17 -13.95 -3.08
CA ALA A 148 10.89 -13.29 -2.01
C ALA A 148 11.00 -14.22 -0.80
N ILE A 149 12.24 -14.55 -0.41
CA ILE A 149 12.53 -15.46 0.70
C ILE A 149 12.74 -14.76 2.04
N ASN A 150 12.87 -13.43 2.05
CA ASN A 150 13.08 -12.62 3.24
C ASN A 150 11.93 -11.62 3.42
N HIS A 151 11.70 -11.19 4.65
CA HIS A 151 10.61 -10.27 5.02
C HIS A 151 10.67 -8.96 4.24
N ASP A 152 11.83 -8.32 4.17
CA ASP A 152 11.99 -7.01 3.57
C ASP A 152 11.63 -6.95 2.07
N PRO A 153 12.20 -7.80 1.19
CA PRO A 153 11.79 -7.84 -0.22
C PRO A 153 10.33 -8.34 -0.38
N ALA A 154 9.83 -9.22 0.51
CA ALA A 154 8.46 -9.70 0.44
C ALA A 154 7.45 -8.59 0.79
N VAL A 155 7.70 -7.82 1.85
CA VAL A 155 6.87 -6.67 2.23
C VAL A 155 6.93 -5.59 1.15
N THR A 156 8.11 -5.31 0.62
CA THR A 156 8.29 -4.36 -0.48
C THR A 156 7.46 -4.80 -1.69
N PHE A 157 7.52 -6.09 -2.06
CA PHE A 157 6.72 -6.65 -3.15
C PHE A 157 5.21 -6.53 -2.90
N MET A 158 4.75 -6.88 -1.70
CA MET A 158 3.34 -6.81 -1.32
C MET A 158 2.79 -5.38 -1.42
N LEU A 159 3.59 -4.38 -1.06
CA LEU A 159 3.14 -2.99 -1.00
C LEU A 159 3.35 -2.20 -2.30
N THR A 160 4.30 -2.62 -3.15
CA THR A 160 4.71 -1.87 -4.35
C THR A 160 4.68 -2.66 -5.66
N GLY A 161 4.43 -3.98 -5.58
CA GLY A 161 4.48 -4.87 -6.74
C GLY A 161 5.90 -5.19 -7.25
N ALA A 162 6.95 -4.85 -6.49
CA ALA A 162 8.34 -5.19 -6.82
C ALA A 162 9.15 -5.48 -5.56
N GLN A 163 10.11 -6.41 -5.64
CA GLN A 163 11.01 -6.71 -4.53
C GLN A 163 12.04 -5.59 -4.29
N GLN A 164 12.34 -4.82 -5.33
CA GLN A 164 13.27 -3.70 -5.26
C GLN A 164 12.53 -2.40 -4.93
N PRO A 165 13.07 -1.54 -4.06
CA PRO A 165 12.52 -0.22 -3.78
C PRO A 165 12.49 0.68 -5.03
N GLY A 166 11.68 1.74 -4.98
CA GLY A 166 11.61 2.78 -6.02
C GLY A 166 10.33 2.76 -6.85
N ARG A 167 9.46 1.75 -6.65
CA ARG A 167 8.12 1.77 -7.26
C ARG A 167 7.11 2.41 -6.32
N PRO A 168 6.05 3.04 -6.88
CA PRO A 168 4.97 3.59 -6.07
C PRO A 168 4.26 2.50 -5.28
N SER A 169 3.84 2.84 -4.08
CA SER A 169 2.99 1.97 -3.26
C SER A 169 1.56 1.92 -3.79
N LEU A 170 0.79 0.92 -3.35
CA LEU A 170 -0.63 0.80 -3.70
C LEU A 170 -1.41 2.08 -3.40
N GLY A 171 -1.20 2.68 -2.22
CA GLY A 171 -1.87 3.92 -1.85
C GLY A 171 -1.44 5.11 -2.72
N SER A 172 -0.18 5.16 -3.14
CA SER A 172 0.30 6.19 -4.09
C SER A 172 -0.35 6.05 -5.46
N TRP A 173 -0.52 4.83 -5.96
CA TRP A 173 -1.25 4.57 -7.20
C TRP A 173 -2.72 4.97 -7.11
N LEU A 174 -3.38 4.67 -5.99
CA LEU A 174 -4.78 5.08 -5.77
C LEU A 174 -4.90 6.60 -5.72
N SER A 175 -4.03 7.27 -4.97
CA SER A 175 -3.98 8.74 -4.92
C SER A 175 -3.74 9.36 -6.29
N TYR A 176 -2.84 8.79 -7.09
CA TYR A 176 -2.54 9.28 -8.43
C TYR A 176 -3.68 9.06 -9.42
N GLY A 177 -4.30 7.86 -9.42
CA GLY A 177 -5.29 7.47 -10.41
C GLY A 177 -6.69 8.00 -10.12
N ILE A 178 -7.10 8.03 -8.86
CA ILE A 178 -8.46 8.38 -8.42
C ILE A 178 -8.51 9.77 -7.79
N GLY A 179 -7.41 10.23 -7.19
CA GLY A 179 -7.35 11.49 -6.45
C GLY A 179 -7.84 11.36 -5.02
N SER A 180 -8.35 12.46 -4.47
CA SER A 180 -8.89 12.54 -3.11
C SER A 180 -10.26 13.21 -3.12
N GLU A 181 -11.17 12.72 -2.28
CA GLU A 181 -12.45 13.40 -2.00
C GLU A 181 -12.26 14.58 -1.03
N SER A 182 -11.14 14.65 -0.32
CA SER A 182 -10.80 15.71 0.62
C SER A 182 -9.71 16.60 0.06
N GLU A 183 -9.92 17.91 0.14
CA GLU A 183 -8.90 18.91 -0.21
C GLU A 183 -8.00 19.27 0.98
N ASP A 184 -8.47 18.98 2.20
CA ASP A 184 -7.84 19.39 3.45
C ASP A 184 -7.04 18.27 4.13
N LEU A 185 -7.22 17.01 3.70
CA LEU A 185 -6.55 15.86 4.26
C LEU A 185 -5.77 15.09 3.18
N PRO A 186 -4.66 14.44 3.55
CA PRO A 186 -3.94 13.59 2.63
C PRO A 186 -4.83 12.47 2.08
N ALA A 187 -4.75 12.22 0.78
CA ALA A 187 -5.47 11.11 0.13
C ALA A 187 -5.01 9.74 0.65
N PHE A 188 -3.75 9.64 1.07
CA PHE A 188 -3.13 8.43 1.54
C PHE A 188 -2.51 8.62 2.93
N VAL A 189 -3.13 8.05 3.94
CA VAL A 189 -2.70 8.07 5.34
C VAL A 189 -2.10 6.74 5.74
N VAL A 190 -1.00 6.76 6.48
CA VAL A 190 -0.31 5.58 7.00
C VAL A 190 -0.32 5.59 8.51
N LEU A 191 -0.84 4.53 9.10
CA LEU A 191 -0.83 4.29 10.53
C LEU A 191 0.09 3.11 10.84
N LEU A 192 1.03 3.30 11.74
CA LEU A 192 1.91 2.24 12.22
C LEU A 192 1.58 1.92 13.67
N THR A 193 1.25 0.67 13.93
CA THR A 193 1.12 0.17 15.30
C THR A 193 2.51 -0.30 15.76
N PRO A 194 3.04 0.21 16.85
CA PRO A 194 4.24 -0.36 17.45
C PRO A 194 3.93 -1.81 17.85
N GLY A 195 4.75 -2.74 17.36
CA GLY A 195 4.62 -4.15 17.72
C GLY A 195 4.87 -4.36 19.21
N LEU A 196 4.24 -5.40 19.78
CA LEU A 196 4.51 -5.86 21.16
C LEU A 196 5.97 -6.33 21.32
N ILE A 197 6.60 -6.73 20.25
CA ILE A 197 8.02 -7.09 20.16
C ILE A 197 8.65 -6.11 19.19
N GLN A 198 9.62 -5.34 19.64
CA GLN A 198 10.46 -4.52 18.76
C GLN A 198 11.39 -5.44 17.97
N ASP A 199 10.82 -6.24 17.09
CA ASP A 199 11.60 -7.04 16.17
C ASP A 199 12.12 -6.15 15.06
N ALA A 200 13.41 -5.83 15.12
CA ALA A 200 14.13 -5.11 14.10
C ALA A 200 14.18 -5.85 12.74
N SER A 201 13.69 -7.09 12.69
CA SER A 201 13.77 -7.95 11.50
C SER A 201 12.88 -7.49 10.34
N THR A 202 11.86 -6.69 10.60
CA THR A 202 10.97 -6.16 9.56
C THR A 202 10.61 -4.70 9.75
N PRO A 203 11.57 -3.77 9.68
CA PRO A 203 11.29 -2.37 9.86
C PRO A 203 10.48 -1.84 8.67
N LEU A 204 9.22 -1.47 8.93
CA LEU A 204 8.45 -0.68 7.98
C LEU A 204 9.05 0.73 7.92
N SER A 205 9.36 1.19 6.73
CA SER A 205 9.99 2.49 6.48
C SER A 205 9.25 3.25 5.38
N SER A 206 9.54 4.54 5.22
CA SER A 206 8.90 5.41 4.23
C SER A 206 8.93 4.88 2.79
N ARG A 207 9.88 4.02 2.44
CA ARG A 207 9.93 3.39 1.11
C ARG A 207 8.70 2.52 0.81
N HIS A 208 8.00 2.01 1.84
CA HIS A 208 6.84 1.12 1.68
C HIS A 208 5.54 1.88 1.38
N TRP A 209 5.52 3.19 1.62
CA TRP A 209 4.38 4.06 1.28
C TRP A 209 4.81 5.29 0.50
N GLY A 210 5.99 5.25 -0.10
CA GLY A 210 6.52 6.32 -0.93
C GLY A 210 5.84 6.42 -2.28
N GLY A 211 5.96 7.59 -2.90
CA GLY A 211 5.49 7.85 -4.26
C GLY A 211 6.27 7.11 -5.34
N GLY A 212 7.47 6.59 -5.02
CA GLY A 212 8.36 5.99 -6.01
C GLY A 212 8.72 7.01 -7.09
N PHE A 213 8.42 6.70 -8.35
CA PHE A 213 8.61 7.63 -9.47
C PHE A 213 7.41 8.56 -9.72
N LEU A 214 6.31 8.43 -8.93
CA LEU A 214 5.22 9.40 -8.97
C LEU A 214 5.60 10.66 -8.18
N PRO A 215 4.95 11.81 -8.48
CA PRO A 215 5.14 13.03 -7.71
C PRO A 215 4.93 12.82 -6.20
N ALA A 216 5.74 13.50 -5.39
CA ALA A 216 5.78 13.28 -3.93
C ALA A 216 4.47 13.64 -3.19
N ASN A 217 3.57 14.40 -3.81
CA ASN A 217 2.23 14.68 -3.27
C ASN A 217 1.32 13.44 -3.20
N HIS A 218 1.68 12.35 -3.88
CA HIS A 218 0.95 11.06 -3.84
C HIS A 218 1.51 10.06 -2.83
N GLN A 219 2.58 10.40 -2.12
CA GLN A 219 3.11 9.51 -1.07
C GLN A 219 2.22 9.46 0.16
N GLY A 220 2.36 8.38 0.94
CA GLY A 220 1.65 8.23 2.19
C GLY A 220 2.16 9.19 3.27
N VAL A 221 1.23 9.81 3.99
CA VAL A 221 1.52 10.66 5.14
C VAL A 221 1.36 9.83 6.41
N LYS A 222 2.46 9.66 7.13
CA LYS A 222 2.47 8.90 8.37
C LYS A 222 1.87 9.70 9.52
N PHE A 223 0.79 9.18 10.09
CA PHE A 223 0.23 9.68 11.33
C PHE A 223 0.80 8.91 12.52
N ARG A 224 0.88 9.55 13.65
CA ARG A 224 1.43 8.99 14.89
C ARG A 224 0.30 8.50 15.79
N ALA A 225 0.58 7.46 16.57
CA ALA A 225 -0.28 7.09 17.68
C ALA A 225 -0.11 8.11 18.81
N GLY A 226 -1.21 8.50 19.48
CA GLY A 226 -1.20 9.41 20.62
C GLY A 226 -2.02 10.68 20.42
N LYS A 227 -1.83 11.65 21.31
CA LYS A 227 -2.61 12.90 21.32
C LYS A 227 -2.33 13.81 20.13
N ASP A 228 -1.11 13.74 19.57
CA ASP A 228 -0.70 14.54 18.43
C ASP A 228 -0.46 13.64 17.20
N PRO A 229 -1.52 13.25 16.48
CA PRO A 229 -1.40 12.34 15.35
C PRO A 229 -0.59 12.93 14.19
N VAL A 230 -0.60 14.25 14.06
CA VAL A 230 0.19 15.01 13.08
C VAL A 230 1.05 16.01 13.83
N LEU A 231 2.37 16.00 13.54
CA LEU A 231 3.28 16.96 14.15
C LEU A 231 3.03 18.37 13.61
N PHE A 232 3.18 19.36 14.51
CA PHE A 232 3.15 20.77 14.14
C PHE A 232 1.80 21.25 13.57
N LEU A 233 0.68 20.64 13.98
CA LEU A 233 -0.66 21.15 13.66
C LEU A 233 -0.91 22.52 14.28
N SER A 234 -0.39 22.77 15.49
CA SER A 234 -0.46 24.07 16.12
C SER A 234 0.72 24.97 15.72
N ASN A 235 0.47 26.25 15.61
CA ASN A 235 1.54 27.22 15.39
C ASN A 235 2.43 27.35 16.64
N PRO A 236 3.74 27.60 16.48
CA PRO A 236 4.61 27.94 17.58
C PRO A 236 4.12 29.23 18.31
N PRO A 237 4.47 29.40 19.61
CA PRO A 237 4.16 30.63 20.34
C PRO A 237 4.64 31.87 19.58
N GLY A 238 3.79 32.89 19.47
CA GLY A 238 4.10 34.15 18.78
C GLY A 238 3.85 34.14 17.26
N ILE A 239 3.44 33.02 16.69
CA ILE A 239 3.04 32.93 15.28
C ILE A 239 1.54 32.68 15.21
N ASP A 240 0.79 33.66 14.78
CA ASP A 240 -0.63 33.50 14.49
C ASP A 240 -0.87 32.93 13.08
N ARG A 241 -2.15 32.71 12.76
CA ARG A 241 -2.56 32.13 11.47
C ARG A 241 -2.22 33.04 10.29
N SER A 242 -2.33 34.37 10.45
CA SER A 242 -2.02 35.33 9.39
C SER A 242 -0.53 35.35 9.09
N THR A 243 0.30 35.44 10.11
CA THR A 243 1.76 35.34 9.98
C THR A 243 2.18 34.02 9.32
N ARG A 244 1.55 32.91 9.74
CA ARG A 244 1.82 31.61 9.12
C ARG A 244 1.46 31.58 7.63
N ARG A 245 0.33 32.19 7.24
CA ARG A 245 -0.07 32.31 5.83
C ARG A 245 0.96 33.08 5.03
N GLU A 246 1.39 34.26 5.53
CA GLU A 246 2.40 35.08 4.89
C GLU A 246 3.74 34.34 4.68
N MET A 247 4.16 33.56 5.69
CA MET A 247 5.37 32.73 5.57
C MET A 247 5.24 31.67 4.46
N ILE A 248 4.07 31.04 4.32
CA ILE A 248 3.83 30.03 3.27
C ILE A 248 3.76 30.70 1.91
N ASP A 249 3.12 31.85 1.79
CA ASP A 249 3.03 32.63 0.54
C ASP A 249 4.42 33.04 0.06
N ALA A 250 5.25 33.59 0.96
CA ALA A 250 6.62 33.94 0.67
C ALA A 250 7.46 32.72 0.21
N THR A 251 7.31 31.60 0.92
CA THR A 251 7.97 30.34 0.55
C THR A 251 7.53 29.83 -0.81
N SER A 252 6.23 29.95 -1.11
CA SER A 252 5.65 29.54 -2.39
C SER A 252 6.15 30.41 -3.54
N ILE A 253 6.29 31.74 -3.32
CA ILE A 253 6.90 32.66 -4.32
C ILE A 253 8.35 32.25 -4.62
N LEU A 254 9.15 32.04 -3.58
CA LEU A 254 10.55 31.63 -3.77
C LEU A 254 10.66 30.28 -4.52
N ASN A 255 9.80 29.34 -4.19
CA ASN A 255 9.76 28.05 -4.87
C ASN A 255 9.31 28.20 -6.34
N ARG A 256 8.38 29.09 -6.66
CA ARG A 256 7.98 29.36 -8.05
C ARG A 256 9.12 29.94 -8.89
N ILE A 257 9.83 30.94 -8.35
CA ILE A 257 11.04 31.49 -9.01
C ILE A 257 12.03 30.36 -9.28
N ARG A 258 12.24 29.49 -8.31
CA ARG A 258 13.15 28.35 -8.47
C ARG A 258 12.63 27.33 -9.48
N TYR A 259 11.33 27.10 -9.53
CA TYR A 259 10.70 26.21 -10.51
C TYR A 259 10.86 26.75 -11.93
N GLU A 260 10.63 28.05 -12.14
CA GLU A 260 10.81 28.73 -13.44
C GLU A 260 12.26 28.63 -13.94
N ALA A 261 13.22 28.72 -13.00
CA ALA A 261 14.64 28.62 -13.34
C ALA A 261 15.12 27.19 -13.63
N LEU A 262 14.58 26.18 -12.93
CA LEU A 262 15.10 24.81 -12.96
C LEU A 262 14.16 23.80 -13.65
N GLY A 263 12.87 24.08 -13.74
CA GLY A 263 11.87 23.18 -14.33
C GLY A 263 11.66 21.86 -13.56
N HIS A 264 12.15 21.74 -12.30
CA HIS A 264 12.15 20.47 -11.59
C HIS A 264 10.78 20.18 -10.96
N PRO A 265 10.08 19.07 -11.35
CA PRO A 265 8.69 18.79 -10.93
C PRO A 265 8.50 18.70 -9.41
N GLU A 266 9.50 18.24 -8.66
CA GLU A 266 9.44 18.12 -7.20
C GLU A 266 9.26 19.48 -6.49
N ILE A 267 9.65 20.58 -7.11
CA ILE A 267 9.43 21.92 -6.55
C ILE A 267 7.92 22.23 -6.51
N LYS A 268 7.20 21.86 -7.55
CA LYS A 268 5.72 22.00 -7.60
C LYS A 268 5.07 21.15 -6.53
N SER A 269 5.46 19.88 -6.42
CA SER A 269 4.94 18.97 -5.37
C SER A 269 5.18 19.51 -3.97
N ARG A 270 6.31 20.18 -3.71
CA ARG A 270 6.61 20.80 -2.42
C ARG A 270 5.70 21.99 -2.11
N ILE A 271 5.38 22.82 -3.11
CA ILE A 271 4.42 23.91 -2.93
C ILE A 271 3.05 23.33 -2.52
N GLU A 272 2.59 22.33 -3.23
CA GLU A 272 1.31 21.65 -2.95
C GLU A 272 1.29 21.02 -1.54
N GLN A 273 2.40 20.45 -1.08
CA GLN A 273 2.53 19.88 0.27
C GLN A 273 2.44 20.96 1.37
N TYR A 274 3.06 22.12 1.18
CA TYR A 274 2.94 23.23 2.14
C TYR A 274 1.52 23.77 2.22
N GLU A 275 0.85 23.90 1.09
CA GLU A 275 -0.56 24.32 1.05
C GLU A 275 -1.48 23.30 1.73
N MET A 276 -1.25 22.02 1.51
CA MET A 276 -1.99 20.96 2.20
C MET A 276 -1.77 21.01 3.70
N ALA A 277 -0.53 21.13 4.17
CA ALA A 277 -0.21 21.22 5.58
C ALA A 277 -0.92 22.40 6.25
N PHE A 278 -0.99 23.55 5.58
CA PHE A 278 -1.70 24.73 6.09
C PHE A 278 -3.22 24.51 6.14
N ARG A 279 -3.82 23.89 5.12
CA ARG A 279 -5.23 23.53 5.14
C ARG A 279 -5.55 22.56 6.27
N MET A 280 -4.71 21.54 6.48
CA MET A 280 -4.86 20.61 7.60
C MET A 280 -4.87 21.32 8.95
N GLN A 281 -3.97 22.29 9.18
CA GLN A 281 -3.96 23.10 10.41
C GLN A 281 -5.25 23.88 10.62
N SER A 282 -5.95 24.21 9.55
CA SER A 282 -7.16 25.06 9.58
C SER A 282 -8.44 24.26 9.71
N SER A 283 -8.47 23.04 9.19
CA SER A 283 -9.69 22.26 8.96
C SER A 283 -9.81 21.05 9.88
N VAL A 284 -8.71 20.62 10.52
CA VAL A 284 -8.79 19.53 11.51
C VAL A 284 -9.26 20.13 12.83
N PRO A 285 -10.46 19.77 13.33
CA PRO A 285 -10.91 20.21 14.65
C PRO A 285 -9.97 19.65 15.73
N GLU A 286 -9.71 20.48 16.74
CA GLU A 286 -8.94 20.13 17.94
C GLU A 286 -9.56 18.97 18.72
#